data_ff0cee7d6011679ee30de160ea1893fb
#
_entry.id   ff0cee7d6011679ee30de160ea1893fb
#
_cell.length_a   1.000
_cell.length_b   1.000
_cell.length_c   1.000
_cell.angle_alpha   90.00
_cell.angle_beta   90.00
_cell.angle_gamma   90.00
#
_symmetry.space_group_name_H-M   'P 1'
#
loop_
_entity.id
_entity.type
_entity.pdbx_description
1 polymer ?
#
loop_
_entity_poly.entity_id
_entity_poly.type
_entity_poly.pdbx_seq_one_letter_code
_entity_poly.pdbx_strand_id
1 'polypeptide(L)'
;PVMGVMGAFVFATQMINFTIPGTGASGHLCGGMLLSALLGPYAGFLTMIGVLLIQCLLSADGGLLALGCNIWNMAFYGCFIGALLIWKPMMRRGASKKKIVAASVLGCVLTLQLGAFSVTLETLASGITELPFQTFVAVMQPIHLAIGLVEGLITAAVLCFVYEARPELLWGTDESTQRQKARFSLKKTVAILAVLTVWI
;
A
#
# COMPACT_ATOMS: atom_id res chain seq x y z
N PRO A 1 -1.91 17.70 -4.83
CA PRO A 1 -0.82 17.66 -3.85
C PRO A 1 -0.68 16.31 -3.13
N VAL A 2 -1.80 15.70 -2.65
CA VAL A 2 -1.76 14.44 -1.89
C VAL A 2 -1.16 13.28 -2.69
N MET A 3 -1.51 13.13 -3.97
CA MET A 3 -0.93 12.10 -4.84
C MET A 3 0.60 12.22 -4.92
N GLY A 4 1.14 13.43 -5.10
CA GLY A 4 2.58 13.64 -5.18
C GLY A 4 3.30 13.31 -3.88
N VAL A 5 2.77 13.75 -2.74
CA VAL A 5 3.35 13.47 -1.42
C VAL A 5 3.32 11.98 -1.10
N MET A 6 2.18 11.33 -1.33
CA MET A 6 2.03 9.89 -1.08
C MET A 6 2.82 9.04 -2.07
N GLY A 7 2.92 9.47 -3.33
CA GLY A 7 3.79 8.83 -4.32
C GLY A 7 5.26 8.90 -3.93
N ALA A 8 5.74 10.07 -3.49
CA ALA A 8 7.10 10.24 -3.00
C ALA A 8 7.39 9.40 -1.74
N PHE A 9 6.43 9.32 -0.82
CA PHE A 9 6.54 8.46 0.36
C PHE A 9 6.68 6.99 -0.01
N VAL A 10 5.81 6.49 -0.90
CA VAL A 10 5.86 5.11 -1.37
C VAL A 10 7.15 4.84 -2.15
N PHE A 11 7.56 5.75 -3.04
CA PHE A 11 8.84 5.66 -3.74
C PHE A 11 10.00 5.48 -2.75
N ALA A 12 10.09 6.32 -1.72
CA ALA A 12 11.15 6.24 -0.72
C ALA A 12 11.14 4.92 0.07
N THR A 13 9.95 4.41 0.43
CA THR A 13 9.84 3.13 1.14
C THR A 13 10.22 1.93 0.28
N GLN A 14 9.94 1.97 -1.00
CA GLN A 14 10.31 0.93 -1.97
C GLN A 14 11.82 0.89 -2.26
N MET A 15 12.55 1.98 -2.01
CA MET A 15 14.02 1.97 -2.14
C MET A 15 14.73 1.06 -1.13
N ILE A 16 14.05 0.68 -0.05
CA ILE A 16 14.53 -0.34 0.89
C ILE A 16 14.16 -1.70 0.31
N ASN A 17 15.08 -2.26 -0.47
CA ASN A 17 14.89 -3.54 -1.15
C ASN A 17 16.06 -4.49 -0.90
N PHE A 18 15.84 -5.78 -1.15
CA PHE A 18 16.85 -6.82 -1.10
C PHE A 18 16.62 -7.86 -2.19
N THR A 19 17.68 -8.40 -2.73
CA THR A 19 17.60 -9.46 -3.75
C THR A 19 17.17 -10.77 -3.11
N ILE A 20 16.19 -11.45 -3.70
CA ILE A 20 15.78 -12.81 -3.31
C ILE A 20 16.68 -13.80 -4.06
N PRO A 21 17.58 -14.54 -3.37
CA PRO A 21 18.59 -15.36 -4.04
C PRO A 21 17.98 -16.40 -5.00
N GLY A 22 18.56 -16.52 -6.17
CA GLY A 22 18.19 -17.54 -7.16
C GLY A 22 16.89 -17.29 -7.94
N THR A 23 16.14 -16.23 -7.62
CA THR A 23 14.83 -15.96 -8.27
C THR A 23 14.88 -14.89 -9.35
N GLY A 24 15.93 -14.07 -9.37
CA GLY A 24 15.97 -12.85 -10.20
C GLY A 24 14.98 -11.77 -9.77
N ALA A 25 14.27 -11.97 -8.65
CA ALA A 25 13.32 -11.02 -8.09
C ALA A 25 13.89 -10.30 -6.85
N SER A 26 13.31 -9.18 -6.50
CA SER A 26 13.60 -8.44 -5.27
C SER A 26 12.41 -8.45 -4.30
N GLY A 27 12.71 -8.29 -3.01
CA GLY A 27 11.72 -8.12 -1.95
C GLY A 27 11.76 -6.69 -1.41
N HIS A 28 10.64 -6.00 -1.43
CA HIS A 28 10.48 -4.65 -0.90
C HIS A 28 9.02 -4.36 -0.54
N LEU A 29 8.77 -3.25 0.14
CA LEU A 29 7.42 -2.78 0.42
C LEU A 29 6.74 -2.37 -0.89
N CYS A 30 5.45 -2.63 -1.04
CA CYS A 30 4.70 -2.30 -2.24
C CYS A 30 4.00 -0.92 -2.14
N GLY A 31 3.22 -0.68 -1.09
CA GLY A 31 2.53 0.57 -0.86
C GLY A 31 1.21 0.75 -1.62
N GLY A 32 0.80 -0.21 -2.46
CA GLY A 32 -0.43 -0.12 -3.23
C GLY A 32 -1.69 -0.01 -2.37
N MET A 33 -1.72 -0.76 -1.27
CA MET A 33 -2.82 -0.71 -0.31
C MET A 33 -2.91 0.65 0.38
N LEU A 34 -1.78 1.26 0.76
CA LEU A 34 -1.71 2.58 1.36
C LEU A 34 -2.21 3.67 0.40
N LEU A 35 -1.71 3.66 -0.84
CA LEU A 35 -2.13 4.62 -1.87
C LEU A 35 -3.63 4.55 -2.12
N SER A 36 -4.17 3.35 -2.27
CA SER A 36 -5.59 3.17 -2.58
C SER A 36 -6.51 3.49 -1.40
N ALA A 37 -6.07 3.24 -0.16
CA ALA A 37 -6.82 3.62 1.04
C ALA A 37 -6.93 5.14 1.23
N LEU A 38 -6.00 5.92 0.69
CA LEU A 38 -6.00 7.38 0.75
C LEU A 38 -6.57 8.05 -0.50
N LEU A 39 -6.21 7.54 -1.68
CA LEU A 39 -6.52 8.20 -2.96
C LEU A 39 -7.71 7.55 -3.69
N GLY A 40 -8.12 6.38 -3.24
CA GLY A 40 -9.02 5.50 -3.98
C GLY A 40 -8.28 4.66 -5.03
N PRO A 41 -8.94 3.64 -5.59
CA PRO A 41 -8.29 2.65 -6.46
C PRO A 41 -7.68 3.26 -7.72
N TYR A 42 -8.37 4.16 -8.40
CA TYR A 42 -7.91 4.72 -9.68
C TYR A 42 -6.74 5.69 -9.51
N ALA A 43 -6.85 6.64 -8.58
CA ALA A 43 -5.78 7.61 -8.33
C ALA A 43 -4.57 6.93 -7.67
N GLY A 44 -4.78 5.95 -6.78
CA GLY A 44 -3.74 5.12 -6.21
C GLY A 44 -2.99 4.33 -7.29
N PHE A 45 -3.71 3.71 -8.23
CA PHE A 45 -3.14 2.97 -9.34
C PHE A 45 -2.29 3.86 -10.26
N LEU A 46 -2.80 5.03 -10.66
CA LEU A 46 -2.06 6.00 -11.46
C LEU A 46 -0.80 6.50 -10.75
N THR A 47 -0.90 6.76 -9.45
CA THR A 47 0.25 7.17 -8.64
C THR A 47 1.30 6.07 -8.59
N MET A 48 0.88 4.81 -8.41
CA MET A 48 1.79 3.67 -8.39
C MET A 48 2.47 3.46 -9.75
N ILE A 49 1.74 3.62 -10.87
CA ILE A 49 2.36 3.58 -12.22
C ILE A 49 3.47 4.64 -12.33
N GLY A 50 3.21 5.86 -11.85
CA GLY A 50 4.22 6.92 -11.83
C GLY A 50 5.46 6.55 -11.00
N VAL A 51 5.26 5.98 -9.82
CA VAL A 51 6.36 5.48 -8.96
C VAL A 51 7.18 4.42 -9.67
N LEU A 52 6.53 3.38 -10.21
CA LEU A 52 7.19 2.27 -10.90
C LEU A 52 7.92 2.72 -12.18
N LEU A 53 7.35 3.67 -12.92
CA LEU A 53 7.98 4.25 -14.09
C LEU A 53 9.27 4.99 -13.73
N ILE A 54 9.24 5.81 -12.67
CA ILE A 54 10.42 6.53 -12.20
C ILE A 54 11.50 5.54 -11.73
N GLN A 55 11.14 4.50 -10.99
CA GLN A 55 12.09 3.45 -10.58
C GLN A 55 12.68 2.72 -11.77
N CYS A 56 11.87 2.34 -12.74
CA CYS A 56 12.30 1.70 -13.97
C CYS A 56 13.34 2.55 -14.73
N LEU A 57 13.12 3.86 -14.81
CA LEU A 57 13.99 4.77 -15.55
C LEU A 57 15.26 5.18 -14.79
N LEU A 58 15.17 5.36 -13.46
CA LEU A 58 16.28 5.83 -12.65
C LEU A 58 17.13 4.72 -12.04
N SER A 59 16.50 3.63 -11.63
CA SER A 59 17.16 2.53 -10.91
C SER A 59 17.27 1.25 -11.75
N ALA A 60 16.73 1.27 -12.96
CA ALA A 60 16.62 0.09 -13.84
C ALA A 60 15.94 -1.12 -13.15
N ASP A 61 15.07 -0.88 -12.16
CA ASP A 61 14.40 -1.94 -11.40
C ASP A 61 13.43 -2.72 -12.32
N GLY A 62 13.81 -3.94 -12.64
CA GLY A 62 13.16 -4.79 -13.65
C GLY A 62 13.31 -4.31 -15.11
N GLY A 63 13.74 -3.07 -15.35
CA GLY A 63 13.83 -2.45 -16.67
C GLY A 63 12.48 -2.26 -17.38
N LEU A 64 12.52 -1.69 -18.59
CA LEU A 64 11.29 -1.39 -19.35
C LEU A 64 10.49 -2.64 -19.74
N LEU A 65 11.16 -3.77 -19.95
CA LEU A 65 10.50 -5.02 -20.34
C LEU A 65 9.65 -5.60 -19.21
N ALA A 66 10.08 -5.44 -17.94
CA ALA A 66 9.34 -5.91 -16.79
C ALA A 66 8.32 -4.90 -16.25
N LEU A 67 8.31 -3.66 -16.76
CA LEU A 67 7.44 -2.60 -16.22
C LEU A 67 5.95 -3.01 -16.22
N GLY A 68 5.49 -3.67 -17.27
CA GLY A 68 4.11 -4.15 -17.36
C GLY A 68 3.77 -5.18 -16.27
N CYS A 69 4.66 -6.15 -16.06
CA CYS A 69 4.53 -7.14 -14.99
C CYS A 69 4.58 -6.48 -13.61
N ASN A 70 5.49 -5.54 -13.39
CA ASN A 70 5.56 -4.80 -12.13
C ASN A 70 4.29 -4.00 -11.85
N ILE A 71 3.70 -3.34 -12.87
CA ILE A 71 2.41 -2.65 -12.73
C ILE A 71 1.31 -3.65 -12.36
N TRP A 72 1.26 -4.81 -13.00
CA TRP A 72 0.29 -5.85 -12.68
C TRP A 72 0.48 -6.37 -11.26
N ASN A 73 1.68 -6.79 -10.91
CA ASN A 73 1.99 -7.46 -9.65
C ASN A 73 1.92 -6.52 -8.43
N MET A 74 2.26 -5.26 -8.57
CA MET A 74 2.36 -4.32 -7.46
C MET A 74 1.21 -3.30 -7.45
N ALA A 75 0.85 -2.72 -8.60
CA ALA A 75 -0.16 -1.69 -8.63
C ALA A 75 -1.59 -2.28 -8.68
N PHE A 76 -1.84 -3.25 -9.56
CA PHE A 76 -3.19 -3.78 -9.75
C PHE A 76 -3.73 -4.46 -8.50
N TYR A 77 -3.00 -5.42 -7.93
CA TYR A 77 -3.47 -6.13 -6.75
C TYR A 77 -3.67 -5.19 -5.55
N GLY A 78 -2.70 -4.33 -5.26
CA GLY A 78 -2.81 -3.39 -4.14
C GLY A 78 -3.95 -2.40 -4.32
N CYS A 79 -4.05 -1.77 -5.48
CA CYS A 79 -4.98 -0.67 -5.70
C CYS A 79 -6.41 -1.11 -6.05
N PHE A 80 -6.60 -2.25 -6.70
CA PHE A 80 -7.94 -2.72 -7.04
C PHE A 80 -8.42 -3.85 -6.13
N ILE A 81 -7.68 -4.94 -6.03
CA ILE A 81 -8.10 -6.08 -5.21
C ILE A 81 -8.13 -5.69 -3.74
N GLY A 82 -7.04 -5.11 -3.22
CA GLY A 82 -6.96 -4.65 -1.84
C GLY A 82 -8.00 -3.58 -1.50
N ALA A 83 -8.16 -2.57 -2.36
CA ALA A 83 -9.10 -1.50 -2.12
C ALA A 83 -10.57 -1.93 -2.23
N LEU A 84 -10.94 -2.64 -3.28
CA LEU A 84 -12.34 -2.94 -3.59
C LEU A 84 -12.87 -4.14 -2.80
N LEU A 85 -12.05 -5.17 -2.58
CA LEU A 85 -12.49 -6.41 -1.92
C LEU A 85 -12.22 -6.44 -0.42
N ILE A 86 -11.25 -5.66 0.08
CA ILE A 86 -10.89 -5.66 1.50
C ILE A 86 -11.19 -4.31 2.15
N TRP A 87 -10.55 -3.24 1.70
CA TRP A 87 -10.66 -1.92 2.33
C TRP A 87 -12.10 -1.39 2.31
N LYS A 88 -12.68 -1.22 1.12
CA LYS A 88 -14.01 -0.63 0.95
C LYS A 88 -15.11 -1.36 1.72
N PRO A 89 -15.24 -2.70 1.67
CA PRO A 89 -16.26 -3.42 2.44
C PRO A 89 -16.11 -3.24 3.95
N MET A 90 -14.86 -3.21 4.46
CA MET A 90 -14.58 -3.04 5.88
C MET A 90 -14.86 -1.63 6.38
N MET A 91 -14.61 -0.61 5.53
CA MET A 91 -14.81 0.81 5.88
C MET A 91 -16.24 1.30 5.64
N ARG A 92 -17.01 0.66 4.76
CA ARG A 92 -18.36 1.08 4.35
C ARG A 92 -19.34 1.23 5.52
N ARG A 93 -19.19 0.45 6.59
CA ARG A 93 -20.05 0.49 7.80
C ARG A 93 -19.43 1.29 8.94
N GLY A 94 -18.67 2.32 8.61
CA GLY A 94 -17.95 3.15 9.56
C GLY A 94 -16.53 2.65 9.82
N ALA A 95 -15.57 3.59 9.79
CA ALA A 95 -14.16 3.32 10.08
C ALA A 95 -13.91 3.26 11.60
N SER A 96 -13.02 2.37 12.00
CA SER A 96 -12.47 2.32 13.35
C SER A 96 -11.02 1.85 13.29
N LYS A 97 -10.20 2.18 14.29
CA LYS A 97 -8.80 1.74 14.34
C LYS A 97 -8.64 0.22 14.15
N LYS A 98 -9.48 -0.58 14.83
CA LYS A 98 -9.46 -2.03 14.70
C LYS A 98 -9.70 -2.50 13.27
N LYS A 99 -10.68 -1.90 12.59
CA LYS A 99 -10.97 -2.21 11.18
C LYS A 99 -9.84 -1.76 10.25
N ILE A 100 -9.26 -0.58 10.50
CA ILE A 100 -8.13 -0.05 9.74
C ILE A 100 -6.94 -1.00 9.85
N VAL A 101 -6.56 -1.40 11.06
CA VAL A 101 -5.47 -2.36 11.28
C VAL A 101 -5.74 -3.68 10.57
N ALA A 102 -6.93 -4.25 10.77
CA ALA A 102 -7.28 -5.52 10.16
C ALA A 102 -7.31 -5.44 8.62
N ALA A 103 -7.88 -4.37 8.05
CA ALA A 103 -7.93 -4.17 6.60
C ALA A 103 -6.53 -3.95 6.00
N SER A 104 -5.67 -3.20 6.69
CA SER A 104 -4.30 -2.95 6.24
C SER A 104 -3.47 -4.23 6.24
N VAL A 105 -3.47 -4.98 7.35
CA VAL A 105 -2.68 -6.22 7.45
C VAL A 105 -3.20 -7.27 6.48
N LEU A 106 -4.51 -7.53 6.46
CA LEU A 106 -5.11 -8.51 5.56
C LEU A 106 -4.91 -8.10 4.09
N GLY A 107 -5.11 -6.82 3.78
CA GLY A 107 -4.96 -6.28 2.44
C GLY A 107 -3.53 -6.41 1.93
N CYS A 108 -2.54 -5.95 2.69
CA CYS A 108 -1.13 -6.05 2.30
C CYS A 108 -0.68 -7.50 2.15
N VAL A 109 -1.00 -8.37 3.13
CA VAL A 109 -0.64 -9.80 3.04
C VAL A 109 -1.24 -10.44 1.80
N LEU A 110 -2.54 -10.30 1.57
CA LEU A 110 -3.21 -10.95 0.45
C LEU A 110 -2.69 -10.42 -0.91
N THR A 111 -2.56 -9.10 -1.05
CA THR A 111 -2.15 -8.51 -2.33
C THR A 111 -0.68 -8.78 -2.66
N LEU A 112 0.22 -8.80 -1.65
CA LEU A 112 1.60 -9.21 -1.87
C LEU A 112 1.72 -10.70 -2.21
N GLN A 113 0.93 -11.57 -1.57
CA GLN A 113 0.90 -12.99 -1.90
C GLN A 113 0.44 -13.22 -3.36
N LEU A 114 -0.59 -12.50 -3.79
CA LEU A 114 -1.08 -12.58 -5.17
C LEU A 114 -0.02 -12.06 -6.16
N GLY A 115 0.61 -10.92 -5.87
CA GLY A 115 1.70 -10.37 -6.69
C GLY A 115 2.88 -11.34 -6.80
N ALA A 116 3.37 -11.85 -5.68
CA ALA A 116 4.47 -12.82 -5.64
C ALA A 116 4.14 -14.11 -6.39
N PHE A 117 2.90 -14.60 -6.28
CA PHE A 117 2.46 -15.77 -7.03
C PHE A 117 2.38 -15.49 -8.54
N SER A 118 1.91 -14.28 -8.93
CA SER A 118 1.88 -13.89 -10.33
C SER A 118 3.29 -13.84 -10.95
N VAL A 119 4.28 -13.33 -10.22
CA VAL A 119 5.69 -13.35 -10.67
C VAL A 119 6.14 -14.79 -10.97
N THR A 120 5.80 -15.75 -10.10
CA THR A 120 6.18 -17.16 -10.35
C THR A 120 5.49 -17.75 -11.58
N LEU A 121 4.22 -17.38 -11.83
CA LEU A 121 3.49 -17.81 -13.03
C LEU A 121 4.00 -17.14 -14.30
N GLU A 122 4.29 -15.85 -14.25
CA GLU A 122 4.86 -15.09 -15.39
C GLU A 122 6.23 -15.65 -15.78
N THR A 123 7.07 -15.95 -14.80
CA THR A 123 8.39 -16.52 -15.02
C THR A 123 8.29 -17.93 -15.58
N LEU A 124 7.36 -18.75 -15.08
CA LEU A 124 7.09 -20.07 -15.63
C LEU A 124 6.62 -19.98 -17.09
N ALA A 125 5.70 -19.07 -17.37
CA ALA A 125 5.15 -18.89 -18.72
C ALA A 125 6.17 -18.35 -19.72
N SER A 126 7.15 -17.58 -19.24
CA SER A 126 8.24 -17.05 -20.09
C SER A 126 9.30 -18.08 -20.44
N GLY A 127 9.39 -19.19 -19.70
CA GLY A 127 10.40 -20.22 -19.89
C GLY A 127 11.84 -19.79 -19.58
N ILE A 128 12.04 -18.64 -18.93
CA ILE A 128 13.38 -18.07 -18.64
C ILE A 128 13.95 -18.58 -17.31
N THR A 129 13.12 -19.17 -16.45
CA THR A 129 13.58 -19.59 -15.11
C THR A 129 14.35 -20.90 -15.15
N GLU A 130 15.47 -20.93 -14.41
CA GLU A 130 16.22 -22.15 -14.15
C GLU A 130 15.69 -22.90 -12.91
N LEU A 131 14.89 -22.23 -12.07
CA LEU A 131 14.31 -22.82 -10.86
C LEU A 131 13.06 -23.64 -11.17
N PRO A 132 12.94 -24.85 -10.59
CA PRO A 132 11.67 -25.58 -10.62
C PRO A 132 10.55 -24.75 -10.00
N PHE A 133 9.37 -24.76 -10.61
CA PHE A 133 8.22 -23.96 -10.17
C PHE A 133 7.92 -24.09 -8.67
N GLN A 134 7.94 -25.32 -8.16
CA GLN A 134 7.69 -25.59 -6.74
C GLN A 134 8.70 -24.89 -5.81
N THR A 135 9.97 -24.94 -6.17
CA THR A 135 11.05 -24.26 -5.44
C THR A 135 10.87 -22.75 -5.48
N PHE A 136 10.51 -22.20 -6.65
CA PHE A 136 10.27 -20.78 -6.81
C PHE A 136 9.12 -20.31 -5.91
N VAL A 137 7.97 -20.98 -5.92
CA VAL A 137 6.83 -20.69 -5.05
C VAL A 137 7.23 -20.82 -3.57
N ALA A 138 7.94 -21.88 -3.20
CA ALA A 138 8.36 -22.13 -1.82
C ALA A 138 9.30 -21.05 -1.26
N VAL A 139 10.06 -20.38 -2.10
CA VAL A 139 10.92 -19.25 -1.71
C VAL A 139 10.13 -17.92 -1.72
N MET A 140 9.37 -17.66 -2.76
CA MET A 140 8.68 -16.38 -2.93
C MET A 140 7.57 -16.15 -1.90
N GLN A 141 6.74 -17.16 -1.64
CA GLN A 141 5.56 -16.98 -0.80
C GLN A 141 5.87 -16.68 0.68
N PRO A 142 6.77 -17.40 1.37
CA PRO A 142 7.11 -17.08 2.76
C PRO A 142 7.76 -15.71 2.93
N ILE A 143 8.63 -15.32 2.00
CA ILE A 143 9.29 -14.02 2.01
C ILE A 143 8.26 -12.90 1.85
N HIS A 144 7.36 -13.00 0.89
CA HIS A 144 6.32 -12.00 0.66
C HIS A 144 5.23 -12.02 1.74
N LEU A 145 5.03 -13.13 2.46
CA LEU A 145 4.21 -13.16 3.66
C LEU A 145 4.82 -12.26 4.76
N ALA A 146 6.12 -12.40 5.02
CA ALA A 146 6.82 -11.57 5.99
C ALA A 146 6.80 -10.09 5.60
N ILE A 147 7.07 -9.77 4.33
CA ILE A 147 6.99 -8.40 3.81
C ILE A 147 5.56 -7.86 3.97
N GLY A 148 4.54 -8.64 3.61
CA GLY A 148 3.14 -8.25 3.71
C GLY A 148 2.68 -7.95 5.13
N LEU A 149 3.18 -8.71 6.12
CA LEU A 149 2.92 -8.43 7.54
C LEU A 149 3.55 -7.10 7.96
N VAL A 150 4.82 -6.88 7.63
CA VAL A 150 5.52 -5.62 7.95
C VAL A 150 4.85 -4.43 7.25
N GLU A 151 4.58 -4.55 5.95
CA GLU A 151 3.86 -3.51 5.20
C GLU A 151 2.48 -3.23 5.77
N GLY A 152 1.74 -4.28 6.14
CA GLY A 152 0.43 -4.16 6.76
C GLY A 152 0.47 -3.39 8.08
N LEU A 153 1.49 -3.60 8.91
CA LEU A 153 1.67 -2.86 10.16
C LEU A 153 2.05 -1.39 9.91
N ILE A 154 2.95 -1.12 8.97
CA ILE A 154 3.33 0.26 8.58
C ILE A 154 2.11 0.99 8.01
N THR A 155 1.40 0.37 7.08
CA THR A 155 0.17 0.90 6.49
C THR A 155 -0.88 1.18 7.56
N ALA A 156 -1.07 0.25 8.51
CA ALA A 156 -1.99 0.43 9.63
C ALA A 156 -1.61 1.62 10.52
N ALA A 157 -0.33 1.78 10.84
CA ALA A 157 0.16 2.89 11.64
C ALA A 157 -0.10 4.24 10.95
N VAL A 158 0.27 4.35 9.66
CA VAL A 158 0.04 5.57 8.86
C VAL A 158 -1.46 5.88 8.75
N LEU A 159 -2.29 4.90 8.40
CA LEU A 159 -3.73 5.11 8.23
C LEU A 159 -4.45 5.38 9.55
N CYS A 160 -4.02 4.80 10.67
CA CYS A 160 -4.53 5.15 11.99
C CYS A 160 -4.18 6.58 12.37
N PHE A 161 -2.96 7.04 12.08
CA PHE A 161 -2.57 8.42 12.26
C PHE A 161 -3.42 9.37 11.39
N VAL A 162 -3.59 9.07 10.11
CA VAL A 162 -4.46 9.85 9.21
C VAL A 162 -5.91 9.85 9.71
N TYR A 163 -6.42 8.71 10.17
CA TYR A 163 -7.77 8.61 10.74
C TYR A 163 -7.99 9.49 11.96
N GLU A 164 -6.96 9.76 12.75
CA GLU A 164 -7.05 10.67 13.89
C GLU A 164 -6.88 12.14 13.49
N ALA A 165 -5.92 12.42 12.62
CA ALA A 165 -5.58 13.79 12.24
C ALA A 165 -6.51 14.35 11.15
N ARG A 166 -6.76 13.58 10.08
CA ARG A 166 -7.48 13.98 8.87
C ARG A 166 -8.32 12.83 8.30
N PRO A 167 -9.39 12.42 9.01
CA PRO A 167 -10.23 11.28 8.62
C PRO A 167 -10.88 11.44 7.25
N GLU A 168 -11.05 12.66 6.77
CA GLU A 168 -11.58 12.97 5.44
C GLU A 168 -10.68 12.55 4.29
N LEU A 169 -9.42 12.23 4.56
CA LEU A 169 -8.49 11.72 3.55
C LEU A 169 -8.63 10.21 3.32
N LEU A 170 -9.36 9.50 4.16
CA LEU A 170 -9.56 8.07 4.00
C LEU A 170 -10.64 7.78 2.97
N TRP A 171 -10.28 7.10 1.90
CA TRP A 171 -11.21 6.72 0.85
C TRP A 171 -12.23 5.66 1.31
N GLY A 172 -13.47 5.80 0.86
CA GLY A 172 -14.54 4.80 1.09
C GLY A 172 -15.12 4.79 2.50
N THR A 173 -14.81 5.77 3.32
CA THR A 173 -15.43 5.98 4.63
C THR A 173 -16.70 6.82 4.51
N ASP A 174 -17.68 6.58 5.40
CA ASP A 174 -18.95 7.32 5.40
C ASP A 174 -18.75 8.81 5.76
N GLU A 175 -19.36 9.72 4.99
CA GLU A 175 -19.28 11.17 5.22
C GLU A 175 -19.76 11.59 6.62
N SER A 176 -20.72 10.87 7.20
CA SER A 176 -21.22 11.13 8.55
C SER A 176 -20.13 10.92 9.62
N THR A 177 -19.36 9.86 9.50
CA THR A 177 -18.22 9.55 10.38
C THR A 177 -17.08 10.56 10.20
N GLN A 178 -16.85 11.00 8.97
CA GLN A 178 -15.86 12.02 8.64
C GLN A 178 -16.21 13.37 9.25
N ARG A 179 -17.45 13.85 9.11
CA ARG A 179 -17.94 15.13 9.65
C ARG A 179 -17.91 15.16 11.19
N GLN A 180 -18.29 14.07 11.84
CA GLN A 180 -18.31 14.01 13.30
C GLN A 180 -16.89 14.08 13.90
N LYS A 181 -15.92 13.39 13.31
CA LYS A 181 -14.53 13.41 13.78
C LYS A 181 -13.80 14.70 13.44
N ALA A 182 -14.01 15.26 12.25
CA ALA A 182 -13.44 16.56 11.88
C ALA A 182 -13.91 17.66 12.86
N ARG A 183 -15.18 17.64 13.27
CA ARG A 183 -15.74 18.58 14.25
C ARG A 183 -15.16 18.39 15.66
N PHE A 184 -14.85 17.15 16.04
CA PHE A 184 -14.23 16.85 17.33
C PHE A 184 -12.75 17.23 17.35
N SER A 185 -12.03 16.98 16.26
CA SER A 185 -10.63 17.38 16.08
C SER A 185 -10.47 18.91 16.10
N LEU A 186 -11.34 19.63 15.39
CA LEU A 186 -11.33 21.09 15.38
C LEU A 186 -11.56 21.67 16.79
N LYS A 187 -12.51 21.13 17.57
CA LYS A 187 -12.75 21.54 18.95
C LYS A 187 -11.55 21.31 19.85
N LYS A 188 -10.85 20.16 19.71
CA LYS A 188 -9.60 19.88 20.45
C LYS A 188 -8.50 20.86 20.07
N THR A 189 -8.31 21.13 18.79
CA THR A 189 -7.30 22.06 18.31
C THR A 189 -7.56 23.48 18.82
N VAL A 190 -8.81 23.94 18.74
CA VAL A 190 -9.22 25.24 19.26
C VAL A 190 -9.01 25.33 20.79
N ALA A 191 -9.36 24.26 21.53
CA ALA A 191 -9.15 24.21 22.96
C ALA A 191 -7.66 24.26 23.33
N ILE A 192 -6.79 23.52 22.61
CA ILE A 192 -5.33 23.55 22.81
C ILE A 192 -4.77 24.94 22.50
N LEU A 193 -5.19 25.55 21.39
CA LEU A 193 -4.77 26.91 21.03
C LEU A 193 -5.24 27.93 22.05
N ALA A 194 -6.49 27.83 22.53
CA ALA A 194 -7.02 28.72 23.59
C ALA A 194 -6.25 28.59 24.92
N VAL A 195 -5.88 27.36 25.31
CA VAL A 195 -5.05 27.14 26.49
C VAL A 195 -3.64 27.72 26.29
N LEU A 196 -3.04 27.52 25.14
CA LEU A 196 -1.71 28.09 24.87
C LEU A 196 -1.70 29.63 24.81
N THR A 197 -2.79 30.25 24.33
CA THR A 197 -2.89 31.73 24.28
C THR A 197 -3.18 32.37 25.64
N VAL A 198 -3.67 31.61 26.62
CA VAL A 198 -3.88 32.10 28.00
C VAL A 198 -2.61 31.98 28.85
N TRP A 199 -1.63 31.15 28.43
CA TRP A 199 -0.38 30.93 29.18
C TRP A 199 0.81 31.75 28.64
N ILE A 200 0.62 32.54 27.61
CA ILE A 200 1.60 33.50 27.05
C ILE A 200 1.16 34.94 27.43
#